data_de08a8ee2991a53d871df2cc6bb9f2e8
#
_entry.id   de08a8ee2991a53d871df2cc6bb9f2e8
#
_cell.length_a   1.000
_cell.length_b   1.000
_cell.length_c   1.000
_cell.angle_alpha   90.00
_cell.angle_beta   90.00
_cell.angle_gamma   90.00
#
_symmetry.space_group_name_H-M   'P 1'
#
loop_
_entity.id
_entity.type
_entity.pdbx_description
1 polymer ?
#
loop_
_entity_poly.entity_id
_entity_poly.type
_entity_poly.pdbx_seq_one_letter_code
_entity_poly.pdbx_strand_id
1 'polypeptide(L)'
;VMKTRMQPVGDAWRKLPRIVRDVSQELGKKIRLVQEGEDTELDRQVLELIRDPLTHMIRNSCDHGLETPDERVAAGKSEMGTVKLSAYHEGGAIIMKIIDDGRGLNAEKIRAKVIEKGLATEAELENMSEAQIQRYIFAPGFSTAAAVTNLSGRGVGMDVVRTNIEQIGGSIELFSEQGKGTTFTIKIPLTLAIVSALIVKSGEERFAAPQLSVRELVRVGAGSSIAVETLNGANMIRLRDRLLPVIALTEVLNTAPPTSADEMTGYVIVLEAAGRKIGLVVDDVLDTEEIVVKPLSGPLRSINVFSGATILGDGSVIMILDPNGLAQETSSAEDEEKSDAAAEDASEAHGANGRQRLLLVRAGGEEPKAVPV
;
A
#
# COMPACT_ATOMS: atom_id res chain seq x y z
N VAL A 1 -1.60 -23.93 23.46
CA VAL A 1 -0.77 -22.74 23.20
C VAL A 1 -1.60 -21.55 22.69
N MET A 2 -2.67 -21.74 21.90
CA MET A 2 -3.50 -20.62 21.40
C MET A 2 -4.29 -19.89 22.50
N LYS A 3 -4.89 -20.60 23.46
CA LYS A 3 -5.73 -19.97 24.52
C LYS A 3 -5.02 -18.97 25.43
N THR A 4 -3.68 -19.02 25.55
CA THR A 4 -2.92 -18.12 26.42
C THR A 4 -2.56 -16.77 25.78
N ARG A 5 -2.91 -16.55 24.49
CA ARG A 5 -2.60 -15.31 23.76
C ARG A 5 -3.84 -14.48 23.43
N MET A 6 -5.02 -15.00 23.66
CA MET A 6 -6.28 -14.29 23.42
C MET A 6 -6.53 -13.26 24.52
N GLN A 7 -6.98 -12.09 24.14
CA GLN A 7 -7.35 -10.97 25.03
C GLN A 7 -8.67 -10.36 24.56
N PRO A 8 -9.49 -9.84 25.48
CA PRO A 8 -10.70 -9.12 25.12
C PRO A 8 -10.40 -7.88 24.28
N VAL A 9 -11.19 -7.65 23.24
CA VAL A 9 -11.02 -6.45 22.40
C VAL A 9 -11.25 -5.16 23.19
N GLY A 10 -11.99 -5.22 24.29
CA GLY A 10 -12.18 -4.12 25.21
C GLY A 10 -10.89 -3.53 25.74
N ASP A 11 -9.80 -4.28 25.80
CA ASP A 11 -8.48 -3.78 26.19
C ASP A 11 -7.93 -2.73 25.18
N ALA A 12 -8.17 -2.90 23.89
CA ALA A 12 -7.83 -1.90 22.87
C ALA A 12 -8.78 -0.69 22.95
N TRP A 13 -10.00 -0.85 23.40
CA TRP A 13 -11.04 0.17 23.43
C TRP A 13 -10.98 1.09 24.64
N ARG A 14 -10.28 0.71 25.70
CA ARG A 14 -10.22 1.47 26.99
C ARG A 14 -9.94 2.95 26.85
N LYS A 15 -9.16 3.36 25.83
CA LYS A 15 -8.78 4.76 25.62
C LYS A 15 -9.80 5.54 24.79
N LEU A 16 -10.67 4.86 24.04
CA LEU A 16 -11.59 5.47 23.10
C LEU A 16 -12.59 6.44 23.74
N PRO A 17 -13.20 6.13 24.92
CA PRO A 17 -14.12 7.07 25.57
C PRO A 17 -13.46 8.41 25.90
N ARG A 18 -12.20 8.40 26.31
CA ARG A 18 -11.45 9.63 26.56
C ARG A 18 -11.20 10.40 25.27
N ILE A 19 -10.76 9.72 24.20
CA ILE A 19 -10.51 10.34 22.89
C ILE A 19 -11.79 10.98 22.34
N VAL A 20 -12.93 10.27 22.40
CA VAL A 20 -14.22 10.80 21.95
C VAL A 20 -14.63 12.04 22.75
N ARG A 21 -14.43 12.04 24.06
CA ARG A 21 -14.72 13.18 24.91
C ARG A 21 -13.83 14.38 24.57
N ASP A 22 -12.54 14.16 24.41
CA ASP A 22 -11.58 15.22 24.11
C ASP A 22 -11.91 15.87 22.75
N VAL A 23 -12.19 15.06 21.70
CA VAL A 23 -12.62 15.53 20.37
C VAL A 23 -14.00 16.22 20.43
N SER A 24 -14.94 15.70 21.21
CA SER A 24 -16.27 16.30 21.43
C SER A 24 -16.16 17.71 21.99
N GLN A 25 -15.27 17.91 22.97
CA GLN A 25 -15.02 19.24 23.58
C GLN A 25 -14.29 20.18 22.61
N GLU A 26 -13.26 19.69 21.92
CA GLU A 26 -12.47 20.46 20.97
C GLU A 26 -13.33 21.00 19.81
N LEU A 27 -14.25 20.19 19.29
CA LEU A 27 -15.08 20.51 18.13
C LEU A 27 -16.48 21.06 18.50
N GLY A 28 -16.81 21.19 19.79
CA GLY A 28 -18.13 21.65 20.24
C GLY A 28 -19.27 20.69 19.83
N LYS A 29 -18.99 19.41 19.61
CA LYS A 29 -19.98 18.41 19.21
C LYS A 29 -20.49 17.61 20.41
N LYS A 30 -21.74 17.16 20.36
CA LYS A 30 -22.31 16.25 21.36
C LYS A 30 -22.22 14.82 20.81
N ILE A 31 -21.33 14.01 21.40
CA ILE A 31 -21.04 12.66 20.87
C ILE A 31 -21.24 11.61 21.97
N ARG A 32 -21.95 10.54 21.64
CA ARG A 32 -22.10 9.35 22.45
C ARG A 32 -21.36 8.20 21.80
N LEU A 33 -20.44 7.57 22.54
CA LEU A 33 -19.80 6.32 22.14
C LEU A 33 -20.58 5.15 22.75
N VAL A 34 -20.96 4.18 21.92
CA VAL A 34 -21.58 2.92 22.33
C VAL A 34 -20.61 1.79 21.99
N GLN A 35 -20.33 0.94 22.97
CA GLN A 35 -19.43 -0.20 22.81
C GLN A 35 -20.21 -1.48 23.08
N GLU A 36 -20.12 -2.50 22.20
CA GLU A 36 -20.79 -3.78 22.32
C GLU A 36 -19.82 -4.92 21.98
N GLY A 37 -19.83 -6.01 22.77
CA GLY A 37 -18.96 -7.16 22.53
C GLY A 37 -17.53 -6.94 22.96
N GLU A 38 -17.29 -6.17 24.01
CA GLU A 38 -15.96 -5.90 24.59
C GLU A 38 -15.23 -7.15 25.06
N ASP A 39 -15.98 -8.21 25.35
CA ASP A 39 -15.52 -9.53 25.79
C ASP A 39 -15.09 -10.44 24.63
N THR A 40 -15.28 -10.00 23.37
CA THR A 40 -14.82 -10.75 22.20
C THR A 40 -13.30 -10.92 22.24
N GLU A 41 -12.83 -12.15 22.21
CA GLU A 41 -11.41 -12.47 22.33
C GLU A 41 -10.69 -12.40 20.98
N LEU A 42 -9.52 -11.77 20.97
CA LEU A 42 -8.64 -11.61 19.83
C LEU A 42 -7.18 -11.87 20.22
N ASP A 43 -6.37 -12.35 19.30
CA ASP A 43 -4.92 -12.52 19.54
C ASP A 43 -4.30 -11.17 19.93
N ARG A 44 -3.45 -11.18 20.96
CA ARG A 44 -2.81 -9.98 21.49
C ARG A 44 -2.01 -9.19 20.44
N GLN A 45 -1.30 -9.88 19.55
CA GLN A 45 -0.51 -9.19 18.50
C GLN A 45 -1.40 -8.47 17.50
N VAL A 46 -2.51 -9.12 17.12
CA VAL A 46 -3.53 -8.50 16.26
C VAL A 46 -4.16 -7.31 16.97
N LEU A 47 -4.46 -7.45 18.26
CA LEU A 47 -5.04 -6.37 19.07
C LEU A 47 -4.13 -5.13 19.13
N GLU A 48 -2.82 -5.33 19.26
CA GLU A 48 -1.84 -4.25 19.23
C GLU A 48 -1.79 -3.54 17.88
N LEU A 49 -1.88 -4.28 16.77
CA LEU A 49 -1.84 -3.74 15.42
C LEU A 49 -3.10 -2.97 15.01
N ILE A 50 -4.29 -3.37 15.52
CA ILE A 50 -5.55 -2.69 15.19
C ILE A 50 -5.84 -1.49 16.07
N ARG A 51 -5.15 -1.28 17.20
CA ARG A 51 -5.42 -0.20 18.16
C ARG A 51 -5.33 1.17 17.52
N ASP A 52 -4.26 1.46 16.80
CA ASP A 52 -4.05 2.75 16.15
C ASP A 52 -5.02 2.98 14.98
N PRO A 53 -5.24 2.01 14.05
CA PRO A 53 -6.32 2.05 13.08
C PRO A 53 -7.69 2.37 13.67
N LEU A 54 -8.12 1.65 14.72
CA LEU A 54 -9.41 1.91 15.37
C LEU A 54 -9.50 3.31 15.95
N THR A 55 -8.45 3.77 16.62
CA THR A 55 -8.38 5.14 17.16
C THR A 55 -8.54 6.18 16.06
N HIS A 56 -7.86 5.99 14.93
CA HIS A 56 -7.95 6.89 13.79
C HIS A 56 -9.35 6.91 13.18
N MET A 57 -9.97 5.74 12.99
CA MET A 57 -11.32 5.64 12.43
C MET A 57 -12.36 6.29 13.34
N ILE A 58 -12.30 6.04 14.66
CA ILE A 58 -13.19 6.69 15.63
C ILE A 58 -13.01 8.21 15.62
N ARG A 59 -11.76 8.70 15.57
CA ARG A 59 -11.51 10.14 15.44
C ARG A 59 -12.11 10.72 14.17
N ASN A 60 -11.95 10.03 13.03
CA ASN A 60 -12.52 10.45 11.75
C ASN A 60 -14.06 10.51 11.80
N SER A 61 -14.71 9.50 12.40
CA SER A 61 -16.16 9.53 12.60
C SER A 61 -16.60 10.73 13.46
N CYS A 62 -15.87 11.04 14.54
CA CYS A 62 -16.17 12.18 15.40
C CYS A 62 -15.91 13.52 14.71
N ASP A 63 -14.78 13.67 14.01
CA ASP A 63 -14.35 14.93 13.41
C ASP A 63 -15.09 15.21 12.10
N HIS A 64 -14.98 14.31 11.15
CA HIS A 64 -15.49 14.50 9.78
C HIS A 64 -16.85 13.87 9.54
N GLY A 65 -17.17 12.77 10.23
CA GLY A 65 -18.44 12.04 10.08
C GLY A 65 -19.62 12.80 10.71
N LEU A 66 -19.54 13.10 12.00
CA LEU A 66 -20.63 13.74 12.74
C LEU A 66 -20.71 15.24 12.47
N GLU A 67 -21.93 15.75 12.39
CA GLU A 67 -22.25 17.18 12.28
C GLU A 67 -22.22 17.86 13.67
N THR A 68 -22.18 19.19 13.68
CA THR A 68 -22.40 19.98 14.90
C THR A 68 -23.86 19.84 15.39
N PRO A 69 -24.14 20.09 16.68
CA PRO A 69 -25.50 19.98 17.22
C PRO A 69 -26.54 20.74 16.41
N ASP A 70 -26.23 21.97 15.99
CA ASP A 70 -27.13 22.81 15.22
C ASP A 70 -27.38 22.28 13.82
N GLU A 71 -26.32 21.82 13.14
CA GLU A 71 -26.45 21.16 11.83
C GLU A 71 -27.32 19.88 11.90
N ARG A 72 -27.15 19.10 12.99
CA ARG A 72 -27.95 17.87 13.19
C ARG A 72 -29.43 18.17 13.35
N VAL A 73 -29.75 19.14 14.22
CA VAL A 73 -31.12 19.56 14.44
C VAL A 73 -31.74 20.10 13.14
N ALA A 74 -30.99 20.94 12.40
CA ALA A 74 -31.44 21.43 11.09
C ALA A 74 -31.70 20.32 10.08
N ALA A 75 -30.97 19.20 10.14
CA ALA A 75 -31.16 18.01 9.34
C ALA A 75 -32.23 17.04 9.88
N GLY A 76 -32.95 17.41 10.97
CA GLY A 76 -33.97 16.57 11.60
C GLY A 76 -33.41 15.39 12.40
N LYS A 77 -32.13 15.42 12.77
CA LYS A 77 -31.46 14.41 13.60
C LYS A 77 -31.46 14.81 15.07
N SER A 78 -31.17 13.82 15.94
CA SER A 78 -30.89 14.10 17.35
C SER A 78 -29.67 15.02 17.48
N GLU A 79 -29.72 15.97 18.39
CA GLU A 79 -28.60 16.87 18.74
C GLU A 79 -27.33 16.10 19.10
N MET A 80 -27.49 14.92 19.72
CA MET A 80 -26.40 14.02 20.09
C MET A 80 -26.12 13.02 18.96
N GLY A 81 -24.92 13.08 18.38
CA GLY A 81 -24.41 12.11 17.43
C GLY A 81 -23.96 10.81 18.14
N THR A 82 -24.06 9.71 17.46
CA THR A 82 -23.69 8.41 18.00
C THR A 82 -22.61 7.77 17.15
N VAL A 83 -21.54 7.32 17.82
CA VAL A 83 -20.55 6.41 17.22
C VAL A 83 -20.69 5.09 17.98
N LYS A 84 -20.99 4.01 17.23
CA LYS A 84 -21.14 2.66 17.76
C LYS A 84 -19.96 1.80 17.31
N LEU A 85 -19.30 1.16 18.27
CA LEU A 85 -18.25 0.16 18.04
C LEU A 85 -18.77 -1.18 18.53
N SER A 86 -18.72 -2.19 17.68
CA SER A 86 -19.15 -3.55 18.04
C SER A 86 -18.18 -4.61 17.55
N ALA A 87 -18.03 -5.69 18.30
CA ALA A 87 -17.25 -6.86 17.93
C ALA A 87 -18.01 -8.14 18.23
N TYR A 88 -17.87 -9.13 17.36
CA TYR A 88 -18.45 -10.47 17.55
C TYR A 88 -17.77 -11.49 16.65
N HIS A 89 -17.92 -12.76 16.98
CA HIS A 89 -17.44 -13.88 16.18
C HIS A 89 -18.46 -14.28 15.12
N GLU A 90 -18.02 -14.40 13.87
CA GLU A 90 -18.85 -14.89 12.77
C GLU A 90 -18.00 -15.62 11.73
N GLY A 91 -18.38 -16.85 11.37
CA GLY A 91 -17.77 -17.60 10.26
C GLY A 91 -16.27 -17.84 10.38
N GLY A 92 -15.74 -18.07 11.59
CA GLY A 92 -14.30 -18.26 11.80
C GLY A 92 -13.48 -16.97 11.75
N ALA A 93 -14.14 -15.83 11.82
CA ALA A 93 -13.54 -14.53 11.88
C ALA A 93 -14.11 -13.70 13.03
N ILE A 94 -13.40 -12.66 13.43
CA ILE A 94 -13.92 -11.58 14.25
C ILE A 94 -14.38 -10.47 13.31
N ILE A 95 -15.61 -10.05 13.49
CA ILE A 95 -16.20 -8.90 12.81
C ILE A 95 -16.19 -7.74 13.78
N MET A 96 -15.55 -6.64 13.42
CA MET A 96 -15.65 -5.37 14.11
C MET A 96 -16.36 -4.36 13.25
N LYS A 97 -17.33 -3.64 13.79
CA LYS A 97 -18.05 -2.58 13.08
C LYS A 97 -17.88 -1.26 13.80
N ILE A 98 -17.59 -0.22 13.04
CA ILE A 98 -17.61 1.17 13.47
C ILE A 98 -18.71 1.85 12.68
N ILE A 99 -19.73 2.34 13.37
CA ILE A 99 -20.92 2.93 12.78
C ILE A 99 -21.09 4.33 13.33
N ASP A 100 -21.19 5.32 12.48
CA ASP A 100 -21.63 6.66 12.86
C ASP A 100 -22.97 7.02 12.20
N ASP A 101 -23.76 7.85 12.87
CA ASP A 101 -25.03 8.41 12.38
C ASP A 101 -24.86 9.83 11.80
N GLY A 102 -23.65 10.09 11.26
CA GLY A 102 -23.26 11.41 10.76
C GLY A 102 -23.78 11.72 9.36
N ARG A 103 -23.06 12.65 8.70
CA ARG A 103 -23.43 13.12 7.36
C ARG A 103 -23.21 12.11 6.23
N GLY A 104 -22.50 11.03 6.50
CA GLY A 104 -22.05 10.07 5.48
C GLY A 104 -21.02 10.66 4.52
N LEU A 105 -20.60 9.85 3.55
CA LEU A 105 -19.66 10.24 2.52
C LEU A 105 -20.39 10.82 1.31
N ASN A 106 -19.94 11.97 0.83
CA ASN A 106 -20.45 12.60 -0.37
C ASN A 106 -19.63 12.13 -1.58
N ALA A 107 -20.24 11.29 -2.44
CA ALA A 107 -19.58 10.72 -3.61
C ALA A 107 -19.08 11.80 -4.59
N GLU A 108 -19.83 12.91 -4.76
CA GLU A 108 -19.44 14.01 -5.66
C GLU A 108 -18.17 14.74 -5.17
N LYS A 109 -18.07 14.98 -3.85
CA LYS A 109 -16.86 15.57 -3.27
C LYS A 109 -15.65 14.65 -3.40
N ILE A 110 -15.88 13.34 -3.25
CA ILE A 110 -14.82 12.34 -3.44
C ILE A 110 -14.39 12.32 -4.91
N ARG A 111 -15.36 12.29 -5.86
CA ARG A 111 -15.09 12.35 -7.30
C ARG A 111 -14.23 13.55 -7.66
N ALA A 112 -14.62 14.75 -7.26
CA ALA A 112 -13.86 15.96 -7.52
C ALA A 112 -12.42 15.88 -6.99
N LYS A 113 -12.25 15.35 -5.78
CA LYS A 113 -10.93 15.20 -5.16
C LYS A 113 -10.06 14.13 -5.81
N VAL A 114 -10.66 13.05 -6.32
CA VAL A 114 -9.97 11.99 -7.08
C VAL A 114 -9.41 12.56 -8.38
N ILE A 115 -10.19 13.37 -9.09
CA ILE A 115 -9.76 14.06 -10.33
C ILE A 115 -8.66 15.08 -10.02
N GLU A 116 -8.86 15.93 -9.01
CA GLU A 116 -7.86 16.94 -8.57
C GLU A 116 -6.49 16.31 -8.28
N LYS A 117 -6.50 15.11 -7.69
CA LYS A 117 -5.27 14.38 -7.34
C LYS A 117 -4.72 13.47 -8.45
N GLY A 118 -5.39 13.39 -9.59
CA GLY A 118 -4.98 12.56 -10.70
C GLY A 118 -5.05 11.05 -10.41
N LEU A 119 -5.89 10.62 -9.43
CA LEU A 119 -6.05 9.21 -9.06
C LEU A 119 -6.92 8.44 -10.06
N ALA A 120 -7.81 9.12 -10.76
CA ALA A 120 -8.59 8.61 -11.89
C ALA A 120 -9.07 9.76 -12.76
N THR A 121 -9.39 9.45 -14.02
CA THR A 121 -9.97 10.38 -14.98
C THR A 121 -11.49 10.50 -14.83
N GLU A 122 -12.08 11.59 -15.30
CA GLU A 122 -13.53 11.80 -15.28
C GLU A 122 -14.29 10.66 -15.99
N ALA A 123 -13.79 10.24 -17.15
CA ALA A 123 -14.37 9.14 -17.94
C ALA A 123 -14.36 7.78 -17.19
N GLU A 124 -13.35 7.51 -16.40
CA GLU A 124 -13.31 6.31 -15.56
C GLU A 124 -14.34 6.37 -14.45
N LEU A 125 -14.49 7.54 -13.82
CA LEU A 125 -15.43 7.74 -12.71
C LEU A 125 -16.90 7.79 -13.14
N GLU A 126 -17.21 8.14 -14.40
CA GLU A 126 -18.58 8.15 -14.92
C GLU A 126 -19.23 6.77 -14.90
N ASN A 127 -18.45 5.72 -15.11
CA ASN A 127 -18.92 4.33 -15.13
C ASN A 127 -18.92 3.65 -13.75
N MET A 128 -18.52 4.35 -12.68
CA MET A 128 -18.43 3.81 -11.34
C MET A 128 -19.69 4.09 -10.51
N SER A 129 -20.10 3.11 -9.72
CA SER A 129 -21.13 3.30 -8.70
C SER A 129 -20.63 4.19 -7.56
N GLU A 130 -21.56 4.82 -6.82
CA GLU A 130 -21.21 5.62 -5.64
C GLU A 130 -20.36 4.83 -4.64
N ALA A 131 -20.66 3.56 -4.41
CA ALA A 131 -19.89 2.70 -3.53
C ALA A 131 -18.43 2.48 -4.03
N GLN A 132 -18.22 2.42 -5.34
CA GLN A 132 -16.88 2.34 -5.92
C GLN A 132 -16.11 3.66 -5.75
N ILE A 133 -16.78 4.78 -5.97
CA ILE A 133 -16.22 6.12 -5.77
C ILE A 133 -15.84 6.33 -4.29
N GLN A 134 -16.71 5.94 -3.36
CA GLN A 134 -16.45 6.05 -1.93
C GLN A 134 -15.21 5.27 -1.48
N ARG A 135 -14.86 4.16 -2.15
CA ARG A 135 -13.65 3.36 -1.84
C ARG A 135 -12.34 4.10 -2.12
N TYR A 136 -12.34 5.17 -2.90
CA TYR A 136 -11.14 5.99 -3.10
C TYR A 136 -10.60 6.65 -1.83
N ILE A 137 -11.39 6.70 -0.74
CA ILE A 137 -10.87 7.15 0.56
C ILE A 137 -9.72 6.28 1.08
N PHE A 138 -9.61 5.05 0.60
CA PHE A 138 -8.52 4.12 0.90
C PHE A 138 -7.37 4.19 -0.13
N ALA A 139 -7.46 5.01 -1.15
CA ALA A 139 -6.39 5.16 -2.13
C ALA A 139 -5.19 5.90 -1.52
N PRO A 140 -3.96 5.46 -1.79
CA PRO A 140 -2.76 6.15 -1.35
C PRO A 140 -2.79 7.63 -1.76
N GLY A 141 -2.49 8.51 -0.82
CA GLY A 141 -2.47 9.95 -1.07
C GLY A 141 -3.85 10.63 -1.20
N PHE A 142 -4.97 9.90 -1.10
CA PHE A 142 -6.30 10.50 -1.10
C PHE A 142 -6.53 11.42 0.10
N SER A 143 -6.16 10.98 1.29
CA SER A 143 -6.22 11.78 2.51
C SER A 143 -4.95 12.61 2.62
N THR A 144 -5.00 13.88 2.24
CA THR A 144 -4.00 14.85 2.67
C THR A 144 -4.46 15.39 4.01
N ALA A 145 -3.95 14.86 5.08
CA ALA A 145 -3.77 15.67 6.27
C ALA A 145 -2.68 16.69 5.94
N ALA A 146 -3.08 17.85 5.41
CA ALA A 146 -2.23 19.05 5.30
C ALA A 146 -1.92 19.63 6.70
N ALA A 147 -2.34 18.95 7.76
CA ALA A 147 -1.96 19.22 9.13
C ALA A 147 -1.40 17.92 9.71
N VAL A 148 -0.08 17.79 9.74
CA VAL A 148 0.62 16.97 10.71
C VAL A 148 0.18 17.48 12.08
N THR A 149 -0.94 16.97 12.60
CA THR A 149 -1.32 17.22 13.99
C THR A 149 -0.29 16.51 14.85
N ASN A 150 0.42 17.29 15.65
CA ASN A 150 1.54 16.93 16.51
C ASN A 150 1.28 15.80 17.55
N LEU A 151 0.16 15.08 17.48
CA LEU A 151 -0.18 13.99 18.41
C LEU A 151 0.02 12.58 17.85
N SER A 152 0.25 12.43 16.55
CA SER A 152 0.66 11.15 15.96
C SER A 152 1.68 11.48 14.89
N GLY A 153 2.96 11.49 15.21
CA GLY A 153 4.08 11.88 14.35
C GLY A 153 4.24 11.12 13.02
N ARG A 154 3.13 10.61 12.47
CA ARG A 154 3.00 9.98 11.17
C ARG A 154 1.63 10.37 10.62
N GLY A 155 1.56 10.96 9.45
CA GLY A 155 0.32 11.24 8.72
C GLY A 155 -0.43 9.93 8.43
N VAL A 156 -1.28 9.50 9.36
CA VAL A 156 -2.06 8.26 9.24
C VAL A 156 -3.31 8.58 8.42
N GLY A 157 -3.38 8.07 7.19
CA GLY A 157 -4.56 8.13 6.34
C GLY A 157 -5.39 6.83 6.42
N MET A 158 -6.52 6.78 5.72
CA MET A 158 -7.33 5.57 5.61
C MET A 158 -6.65 4.46 4.79
N ASP A 159 -5.71 4.82 3.92
CA ASP A 159 -4.81 3.92 3.22
C ASP A 159 -3.92 3.12 4.18
N VAL A 160 -3.34 3.79 5.18
CA VAL A 160 -2.55 3.13 6.24
C VAL A 160 -3.41 2.22 7.10
N VAL A 161 -4.66 2.64 7.42
CA VAL A 161 -5.62 1.79 8.13
C VAL A 161 -5.88 0.50 7.36
N ARG A 162 -6.16 0.61 6.06
CA ARG A 162 -6.38 -0.54 5.19
C ARG A 162 -5.17 -1.47 5.16
N THR A 163 -3.98 -0.91 4.91
CA THR A 163 -2.73 -1.68 4.86
C THR A 163 -2.48 -2.44 6.16
N ASN A 164 -2.67 -1.81 7.33
CA ASN A 164 -2.49 -2.48 8.61
C ASN A 164 -3.47 -3.63 8.83
N ILE A 165 -4.72 -3.50 8.36
CA ILE A 165 -5.73 -4.56 8.44
C ILE A 165 -5.38 -5.71 7.48
N GLU A 166 -4.94 -5.41 6.27
CA GLU A 166 -4.51 -6.40 5.28
C GLU A 166 -3.26 -7.18 5.74
N GLN A 167 -2.32 -6.52 6.43
CA GLN A 167 -1.12 -7.17 7.00
C GLN A 167 -1.43 -8.27 8.01
N ILE A 168 -2.56 -8.18 8.71
CA ILE A 168 -3.01 -9.22 9.65
C ILE A 168 -3.96 -10.23 8.99
N GLY A 169 -4.03 -10.23 7.66
CA GLY A 169 -4.93 -11.09 6.88
C GLY A 169 -6.40 -10.71 6.98
N GLY A 170 -6.69 -9.51 7.47
CA GLY A 170 -8.03 -8.96 7.56
C GLY A 170 -8.48 -8.24 6.30
N SER A 171 -9.74 -7.86 6.28
CA SER A 171 -10.32 -7.00 5.24
C SER A 171 -11.13 -5.88 5.86
N ILE A 172 -11.27 -4.76 5.14
CA ILE A 172 -12.10 -3.64 5.53
C ILE A 172 -13.11 -3.34 4.43
N GLU A 173 -14.37 -3.24 4.81
CA GLU A 173 -15.48 -2.87 3.94
C GLU A 173 -16.08 -1.54 4.40
N LEU A 174 -16.57 -0.77 3.45
CA LEU A 174 -17.18 0.52 3.66
C LEU A 174 -18.59 0.52 3.08
N PHE A 175 -19.53 0.95 3.90
CA PHE A 175 -20.88 1.31 3.47
C PHE A 175 -21.22 2.70 4.00
N SER A 176 -21.63 3.62 3.14
CA SER A 176 -22.00 4.97 3.56
C SER A 176 -23.17 5.47 2.73
N GLU A 177 -24.11 6.10 3.41
CA GLU A 177 -25.26 6.76 2.80
C GLU A 177 -25.30 8.23 3.24
N GLN A 178 -25.32 9.13 2.27
CA GLN A 178 -25.30 10.55 2.56
C GLN A 178 -26.51 10.95 3.40
N GLY A 179 -26.27 11.68 4.48
CA GLY A 179 -27.29 12.08 5.45
C GLY A 179 -27.62 11.04 6.52
N LYS A 180 -27.22 9.77 6.36
CA LYS A 180 -27.53 8.71 7.34
C LYS A 180 -26.33 8.25 8.15
N GLY A 181 -25.12 8.34 7.59
CA GLY A 181 -23.88 8.00 8.29
C GLY A 181 -22.99 7.02 7.53
N THR A 182 -22.00 6.48 8.24
CA THR A 182 -21.00 5.59 7.67
C THR A 182 -20.82 4.34 8.54
N THR A 183 -20.64 3.20 7.90
CA THR A 183 -20.32 1.92 8.52
C THR A 183 -19.02 1.36 7.94
N PHE A 184 -18.04 1.17 8.77
CA PHE A 184 -16.85 0.38 8.46
C PHE A 184 -17.02 -1.01 9.07
N THR A 185 -16.79 -2.03 8.28
CA THR A 185 -16.78 -3.44 8.73
C THR A 185 -15.38 -4.00 8.54
N ILE A 186 -14.73 -4.33 9.63
CA ILE A 186 -13.39 -4.96 9.66
C ILE A 186 -13.61 -6.43 9.94
N LYS A 187 -13.08 -7.30 9.09
CA LYS A 187 -13.13 -8.75 9.24
C LYS A 187 -11.72 -9.28 9.46
N ILE A 188 -11.48 -9.91 10.59
CA ILE A 188 -10.17 -10.46 10.98
C ILE A 188 -10.32 -11.96 11.18
N PRO A 189 -9.56 -12.80 10.46
CA PRO A 189 -9.60 -14.24 10.65
C PRO A 189 -9.09 -14.62 12.06
N LEU A 190 -9.77 -15.59 12.72
CA LEU A 190 -9.36 -16.09 14.04
C LEU A 190 -8.08 -16.93 14.00
N THR A 191 -7.80 -17.52 12.85
CA THR A 191 -6.52 -18.19 12.59
C THR A 191 -5.49 -17.14 12.22
N LEU A 192 -4.28 -17.26 12.75
CA LEU A 192 -3.13 -16.51 12.23
C LEU A 192 -3.18 -16.58 10.70
N ALA A 193 -2.96 -15.45 10.03
CA ALA A 193 -2.97 -15.41 8.58
C ALA A 193 -1.99 -16.46 8.05
N ILE A 194 -2.52 -17.60 7.65
CA ILE A 194 -1.75 -18.61 6.92
C ILE A 194 -1.77 -18.14 5.47
N VAL A 195 -0.62 -17.78 4.99
CA VAL A 195 -0.42 -17.31 3.61
C VAL A 195 0.41 -18.35 2.89
N SER A 196 -0.05 -18.78 1.72
CA SER A 196 0.78 -19.58 0.83
C SER A 196 1.88 -18.69 0.26
N ALA A 197 3.11 -19.11 0.38
CA ALA A 197 4.26 -18.39 -0.12
C ALA A 197 5.20 -19.32 -0.90
N LEU A 198 5.77 -18.78 -1.95
CA LEU A 198 6.83 -19.42 -2.71
C LEU A 198 8.15 -19.18 -1.98
N ILE A 199 8.83 -20.25 -1.59
CA ILE A 199 10.13 -20.16 -0.94
C ILE A 199 11.20 -20.08 -2.03
N VAL A 200 11.97 -19.02 -1.98
CA VAL A 200 13.00 -18.70 -2.98
C VAL A 200 14.36 -18.55 -2.34
N LYS A 201 15.40 -18.81 -3.13
CA LYS A 201 16.81 -18.66 -2.71
C LYS A 201 17.45 -17.50 -3.45
N SER A 202 18.17 -16.67 -2.72
CA SER A 202 19.01 -15.60 -3.28
C SER A 202 20.31 -15.52 -2.47
N GLY A 203 21.44 -15.83 -3.09
CA GLY A 203 22.70 -16.09 -2.40
C GLY A 203 22.59 -17.32 -1.50
N GLU A 204 22.99 -17.18 -0.27
CA GLU A 204 22.89 -18.23 0.77
C GLU A 204 21.55 -18.17 1.53
N GLU A 205 20.75 -17.12 1.34
CA GLU A 205 19.58 -16.84 2.13
C GLU A 205 18.28 -17.30 1.44
N ARG A 206 17.25 -17.59 2.25
CA ARG A 206 15.91 -17.93 1.77
C ARG A 206 14.93 -16.82 2.11
N PHE A 207 13.98 -16.62 1.20
CA PHE A 207 12.91 -15.62 1.32
C PHE A 207 11.57 -16.24 0.96
N ALA A 208 10.49 -15.65 1.45
CA ALA A 208 9.12 -16.05 1.12
C ALA A 208 8.47 -14.97 0.23
N ALA A 209 8.04 -15.33 -0.97
CA ALA A 209 7.25 -14.46 -1.85
C ALA A 209 5.77 -14.84 -1.73
N PRO A 210 4.86 -13.93 -1.32
CA PRO A 210 3.43 -14.21 -1.20
C PRO A 210 2.86 -14.71 -2.53
N GLN A 211 2.27 -15.91 -2.56
CA GLN A 211 1.79 -16.56 -3.78
C GLN A 211 0.70 -15.74 -4.50
N LEU A 212 -0.12 -15.00 -3.75
CA LEU A 212 -1.16 -14.13 -4.33
C LEU A 212 -0.61 -13.06 -5.26
N SER A 213 0.63 -12.63 -5.04
CA SER A 213 1.31 -11.62 -5.86
C SER A 213 2.09 -12.24 -7.03
N VAL A 214 2.32 -13.55 -7.02
CA VAL A 214 3.04 -14.27 -8.08
C VAL A 214 2.09 -14.55 -9.24
N ARG A 215 2.44 -14.08 -10.43
CA ARG A 215 1.66 -14.30 -11.66
C ARG A 215 2.25 -15.37 -12.54
N GLU A 216 3.55 -15.41 -12.63
CA GLU A 216 4.26 -16.34 -13.51
C GLU A 216 5.67 -16.58 -12.97
N LEU A 217 6.23 -17.74 -13.28
CA LEU A 217 7.61 -18.11 -12.99
C LEU A 217 8.31 -18.43 -14.31
N VAL A 218 9.43 -17.78 -14.57
CA VAL A 218 10.15 -17.89 -15.83
C VAL A 218 11.62 -18.15 -15.56
N ARG A 219 12.24 -19.05 -16.31
CA ARG A 219 13.68 -19.30 -16.23
C ARG A 219 14.44 -18.37 -17.17
N VAL A 220 15.54 -17.81 -16.72
CA VAL A 220 16.44 -16.94 -17.51
C VAL A 220 17.88 -17.45 -17.44
N GLY A 221 18.70 -17.05 -18.42
CA GLY A 221 20.10 -17.40 -18.50
C GLY A 221 20.40 -18.56 -19.45
N ALA A 222 21.54 -19.18 -19.30
CA ALA A 222 22.07 -20.20 -20.24
C ALA A 222 21.09 -21.36 -20.45
N GLY A 223 20.67 -21.57 -21.70
CA GLY A 223 19.73 -22.64 -22.10
C GLY A 223 18.24 -22.25 -21.95
N SER A 224 17.92 -21.02 -21.58
CA SER A 224 16.56 -20.48 -21.62
C SER A 224 16.28 -19.80 -22.97
N SER A 225 15.01 -19.82 -23.39
CA SER A 225 14.53 -19.05 -24.54
C SER A 225 14.33 -17.56 -24.22
N ILE A 226 14.42 -17.18 -22.95
CA ILE A 226 14.23 -15.81 -22.48
C ILE A 226 15.56 -15.29 -21.99
N ALA A 227 16.02 -14.21 -22.63
CA ALA A 227 17.22 -13.48 -22.24
C ALA A 227 16.84 -12.20 -21.49
N VAL A 228 17.71 -11.73 -20.62
CA VAL A 228 17.65 -10.42 -20.03
C VAL A 228 18.36 -9.46 -20.98
N GLU A 229 17.73 -8.36 -21.30
CA GLU A 229 18.25 -7.29 -22.18
C GLU A 229 18.32 -6.00 -21.39
N THR A 230 19.38 -5.22 -21.59
CA THR A 230 19.46 -3.86 -20.99
C THR A 230 18.89 -2.85 -21.97
N LEU A 231 17.84 -2.13 -21.57
CA LEU A 231 17.19 -1.08 -22.34
C LEU A 231 17.20 0.23 -21.54
N ASN A 232 17.86 1.25 -22.03
CA ASN A 232 17.97 2.55 -21.36
C ASN A 232 18.50 2.44 -19.91
N GLY A 233 19.49 1.58 -19.68
CA GLY A 233 20.06 1.34 -18.35
C GLY A 233 19.31 0.30 -17.51
N ALA A 234 18.03 0.04 -17.76
CA ALA A 234 17.22 -0.91 -17.00
C ALA A 234 17.26 -2.33 -17.59
N ASN A 235 17.35 -3.33 -16.73
CA ASN A 235 17.27 -4.73 -17.12
C ASN A 235 15.82 -5.13 -17.40
N MET A 236 15.58 -5.74 -18.55
CA MET A 236 14.25 -6.08 -19.05
C MET A 236 14.23 -7.51 -19.57
N ILE A 237 13.09 -8.18 -19.46
CA ILE A 237 12.82 -9.40 -20.23
C ILE A 237 11.62 -9.18 -21.16
N ARG A 238 11.63 -9.87 -22.29
CA ARG A 238 10.48 -9.93 -23.19
C ARG A 238 9.61 -11.14 -22.84
N LEU A 239 8.43 -10.86 -22.27
CA LEU A 239 7.48 -11.89 -21.88
C LEU A 239 6.18 -11.69 -22.66
N ARG A 240 5.83 -12.65 -23.56
CA ARG A 240 4.60 -12.59 -24.38
C ARG A 240 4.39 -11.22 -25.06
N ASP A 241 5.41 -10.76 -25.79
CA ASP A 241 5.43 -9.48 -26.53
C ASP A 241 5.33 -8.21 -25.65
N ARG A 242 5.52 -8.34 -24.34
CA ARG A 242 5.61 -7.19 -23.41
C ARG A 242 6.99 -7.15 -22.78
N LEU A 243 7.51 -5.95 -22.65
CA LEU A 243 8.72 -5.72 -21.88
C LEU A 243 8.34 -5.65 -20.38
N LEU A 244 9.09 -6.39 -19.59
CA LEU A 244 8.93 -6.48 -18.14
C LEU A 244 10.24 -6.06 -17.49
N PRO A 245 10.26 -5.02 -16.65
CA PRO A 245 11.45 -4.65 -15.89
C PRO A 245 11.80 -5.76 -14.91
N VAL A 246 13.09 -6.06 -14.79
CA VAL A 246 13.60 -7.09 -13.87
C VAL A 246 14.69 -6.52 -12.99
N ILE A 247 14.69 -6.94 -11.73
CA ILE A 247 15.72 -6.57 -10.75
C ILE A 247 16.15 -7.82 -9.99
N ALA A 248 17.45 -7.97 -9.71
CA ALA A 248 17.94 -9.05 -8.90
C ALA A 248 17.64 -8.80 -7.41
N LEU A 249 17.18 -9.83 -6.69
CA LEU A 249 16.91 -9.70 -5.26
C LEU A 249 18.19 -9.34 -4.48
N THR A 250 19.34 -9.83 -4.92
CA THR A 250 20.66 -9.47 -4.36
C THR A 250 20.98 -7.98 -4.46
N GLU A 251 20.55 -7.31 -5.54
CA GLU A 251 20.72 -5.87 -5.73
C GLU A 251 19.82 -5.08 -4.79
N VAL A 252 18.52 -5.46 -4.73
CA VAL A 252 17.55 -4.83 -3.83
C VAL A 252 18.03 -4.90 -2.37
N LEU A 253 18.62 -6.02 -1.99
CA LEU A 253 19.13 -6.26 -0.63
C LEU A 253 20.54 -5.72 -0.40
N ASN A 254 21.19 -5.15 -1.42
CA ASN A 254 22.58 -4.70 -1.37
C ASN A 254 23.56 -5.81 -0.87
N THR A 255 23.27 -7.07 -1.20
CA THR A 255 24.09 -8.22 -0.81
C THR A 255 25.15 -8.59 -1.86
N ALA A 256 24.95 -8.11 -3.10
CA ALA A 256 25.90 -8.23 -4.19
C ALA A 256 25.89 -6.95 -5.06
N PRO A 257 26.98 -6.66 -5.78
CA PRO A 257 26.99 -5.56 -6.74
C PRO A 257 25.95 -5.80 -7.85
N PRO A 258 25.53 -4.73 -8.56
CA PRO A 258 24.65 -4.86 -9.70
C PRO A 258 25.14 -5.89 -10.72
N THR A 259 24.26 -6.79 -11.12
CA THR A 259 24.57 -7.88 -12.05
C THR A 259 24.22 -7.44 -13.47
N SER A 260 25.17 -7.60 -14.41
CA SER A 260 24.90 -7.30 -15.82
C SER A 260 23.83 -8.24 -16.40
N ALA A 261 23.08 -7.78 -17.39
CA ALA A 261 22.02 -8.59 -18.02
C ALA A 261 22.49 -9.97 -18.50
N ASP A 262 23.72 -10.04 -19.05
CA ASP A 262 24.32 -11.28 -19.56
C ASP A 262 24.67 -12.28 -18.46
N GLU A 263 24.90 -11.80 -17.23
CA GLU A 263 25.26 -12.63 -16.08
C GLU A 263 24.04 -13.06 -15.27
N MET A 264 22.88 -12.46 -15.50
CA MET A 264 21.64 -12.83 -14.82
C MET A 264 21.19 -14.22 -15.22
N THR A 265 21.22 -15.13 -14.26
CA THR A 265 20.78 -16.53 -14.41
C THR A 265 19.88 -16.91 -13.25
N GLY A 266 18.99 -17.90 -13.47
CA GLY A 266 18.10 -18.39 -12.42
C GLY A 266 16.63 -18.30 -12.84
N TYR A 267 15.80 -17.79 -11.93
CA TYR A 267 14.36 -17.65 -12.13
C TYR A 267 13.91 -16.21 -11.97
N VAL A 268 13.01 -15.78 -12.83
CA VAL A 268 12.28 -14.52 -12.70
C VAL A 268 10.89 -14.83 -12.16
N ILE A 269 10.60 -14.30 -10.99
CA ILE A 269 9.26 -14.32 -10.39
C ILE A 269 8.54 -13.06 -10.86
N VAL A 270 7.52 -13.22 -11.68
CA VAL A 270 6.69 -12.10 -12.11
C VAL A 270 5.72 -11.76 -10.98
N LEU A 271 5.96 -10.64 -10.31
CA LEU A 271 5.12 -10.12 -9.24
C LEU A 271 4.18 -9.04 -9.78
N GLU A 272 2.98 -8.99 -9.24
CA GLU A 272 2.03 -7.90 -9.49
C GLU A 272 1.78 -7.12 -8.21
N ALA A 273 2.07 -5.82 -8.25
CA ALA A 273 1.90 -4.90 -7.15
C ALA A 273 1.34 -3.56 -7.65
N ALA A 274 0.30 -3.04 -7.00
CA ALA A 274 -0.34 -1.76 -7.33
C ALA A 274 -0.70 -1.61 -8.83
N GLY A 275 -1.10 -2.70 -9.50
CA GLY A 275 -1.45 -2.72 -10.93
C GLY A 275 -0.25 -2.75 -11.88
N ARG A 276 0.98 -2.82 -11.37
CA ARG A 276 2.22 -2.96 -12.15
C ARG A 276 2.77 -4.38 -12.02
N LYS A 277 3.47 -4.81 -13.06
CA LYS A 277 4.21 -6.08 -13.06
C LYS A 277 5.70 -5.80 -13.04
N ILE A 278 6.40 -6.52 -12.17
CA ILE A 278 7.85 -6.49 -12.06
C ILE A 278 8.39 -7.93 -12.06
N GLY A 279 9.57 -8.13 -12.56
CA GLY A 279 10.28 -9.40 -12.48
C GLY A 279 11.34 -9.35 -11.38
N LEU A 280 11.25 -10.25 -10.42
CA LEU A 280 12.27 -10.43 -9.38
C LEU A 280 13.15 -11.62 -9.75
N VAL A 281 14.44 -11.38 -10.00
CA VAL A 281 15.41 -12.43 -10.31
C VAL A 281 15.90 -13.05 -9.01
N VAL A 282 15.83 -14.37 -8.94
CA VAL A 282 16.29 -15.19 -7.81
C VAL A 282 17.10 -16.38 -8.34
N ASP A 283 18.01 -16.92 -7.51
CA ASP A 283 18.89 -18.01 -7.91
C ASP A 283 18.12 -19.32 -8.09
N ASP A 284 17.18 -19.60 -7.16
CA ASP A 284 16.39 -20.83 -7.20
C ASP A 284 15.00 -20.64 -6.58
N VAL A 285 14.08 -21.52 -6.95
CA VAL A 285 12.74 -21.63 -6.40
C VAL A 285 12.60 -23.00 -5.78
N LEU A 286 12.43 -23.06 -4.47
CA LEU A 286 12.50 -24.30 -3.71
C LEU A 286 11.14 -25.00 -3.66
N ASP A 287 10.17 -24.42 -2.95
CA ASP A 287 8.87 -25.03 -2.73
C ASP A 287 7.81 -23.96 -2.43
N THR A 288 6.55 -24.39 -2.33
CA THR A 288 5.45 -23.55 -1.83
C THR A 288 5.06 -24.03 -0.45
N GLU A 289 5.15 -23.16 0.54
CA GLU A 289 4.77 -23.48 1.92
C GLU A 289 3.64 -22.59 2.42
N GLU A 290 2.83 -23.14 3.31
CA GLU A 290 1.88 -22.37 4.11
C GLU A 290 2.62 -21.78 5.31
N ILE A 291 2.76 -20.46 5.33
CA ILE A 291 3.51 -19.72 6.34
C ILE A 291 2.61 -18.88 7.24
N VAL A 292 3.03 -18.71 8.47
CA VAL A 292 2.40 -17.78 9.43
C VAL A 292 3.16 -16.47 9.41
N VAL A 293 2.49 -15.41 8.96
CA VAL A 293 3.10 -14.08 8.90
C VAL A 293 3.24 -13.50 10.30
N LYS A 294 4.47 -13.08 10.64
CA LYS A 294 4.79 -12.33 11.85
C LYS A 294 5.24 -10.92 11.44
N PRO A 295 4.59 -9.87 11.97
CA PRO A 295 4.97 -8.51 11.64
C PRO A 295 6.39 -8.18 12.13
N LEU A 296 7.10 -7.33 11.36
CA LEU A 296 8.41 -6.82 11.75
C LEU A 296 8.28 -5.80 12.87
N SER A 297 9.23 -5.79 13.78
CA SER A 297 9.30 -4.85 14.89
C SER A 297 10.66 -4.15 14.95
N GLY A 298 10.71 -3.00 15.62
CA GLY A 298 11.94 -2.24 15.81
C GLY A 298 12.55 -1.71 14.50
N PRO A 299 13.89 -1.75 14.37
CA PRO A 299 14.61 -1.17 13.23
C PRO A 299 14.26 -1.78 11.88
N LEU A 300 13.84 -3.06 11.85
CA LEU A 300 13.50 -3.77 10.61
C LEU A 300 12.22 -3.25 9.94
N ARG A 301 11.38 -2.51 10.68
CA ARG A 301 10.11 -1.94 10.16
C ARG A 301 10.31 -0.84 9.12
N SER A 302 11.50 -0.25 9.07
CA SER A 302 11.84 0.78 8.08
C SER A 302 12.28 0.23 6.73
N ILE A 303 12.46 -1.09 6.62
CA ILE A 303 12.87 -1.75 5.37
C ILE A 303 11.61 -2.10 4.58
N ASN A 304 11.32 -1.31 3.55
CA ASN A 304 10.05 -1.41 2.80
C ASN A 304 9.93 -2.69 1.95
N VAL A 305 11.03 -3.35 1.64
CA VAL A 305 11.05 -4.57 0.81
C VAL A 305 10.54 -5.82 1.51
N PHE A 306 10.25 -5.73 2.82
CA PHE A 306 9.75 -6.84 3.61
C PHE A 306 8.41 -6.50 4.29
N SER A 307 7.42 -7.39 4.13
CA SER A 307 6.11 -7.28 4.79
C SER A 307 6.07 -7.96 6.17
N GLY A 308 7.02 -8.87 6.45
CA GLY A 308 7.03 -9.65 7.67
C GLY A 308 8.16 -10.67 7.71
N ALA A 309 8.09 -11.57 8.67
CA ALA A 309 8.95 -12.74 8.80
C ALA A 309 8.10 -13.98 9.11
N THR A 310 8.64 -15.15 8.86
CA THR A 310 8.04 -16.43 9.25
C THR A 310 9.08 -17.39 9.80
N ILE A 311 8.63 -18.46 10.42
CA ILE A 311 9.46 -19.58 10.86
C ILE A 311 9.03 -20.80 10.06
N LEU A 312 9.91 -21.35 9.26
CA LEU A 312 9.67 -22.57 8.49
C LEU A 312 9.62 -23.82 9.39
N GLY A 313 9.19 -24.94 8.81
CA GLY A 313 9.11 -26.21 9.53
C GLY A 313 10.45 -26.73 10.06
N ASP A 314 11.56 -26.33 9.46
CA ASP A 314 12.93 -26.63 9.91
C ASP A 314 13.44 -25.72 11.05
N GLY A 315 12.63 -24.76 11.49
CA GLY A 315 12.95 -23.79 12.54
C GLY A 315 13.71 -22.55 12.04
N SER A 316 14.03 -22.44 10.76
CA SER A 316 14.70 -21.26 10.19
C SER A 316 13.73 -20.07 10.11
N VAL A 317 14.23 -18.87 10.43
CA VAL A 317 13.52 -17.60 10.28
C VAL A 317 13.83 -17.04 8.91
N ILE A 318 12.79 -16.80 8.10
CA ILE A 318 12.93 -16.17 6.79
C ILE A 318 12.09 -14.90 6.68
N MET A 319 12.54 -13.97 5.85
CA MET A 319 11.83 -12.72 5.58
C MET A 319 10.78 -12.92 4.48
N ILE A 320 9.64 -12.24 4.63
CA ILE A 320 8.56 -12.25 3.65
C ILE A 320 8.69 -10.97 2.81
N LEU A 321 8.82 -11.14 1.51
CA LEU A 321 8.96 -10.05 0.56
C LEU A 321 7.65 -9.24 0.46
N ASP A 322 7.79 -7.92 0.33
CA ASP A 322 6.67 -7.01 0.02
C ASP A 322 6.70 -6.63 -1.47
N PRO A 323 5.76 -7.14 -2.29
CA PRO A 323 5.71 -6.79 -3.70
C PRO A 323 5.56 -5.29 -3.96
N ASN A 324 4.87 -4.55 -3.08
CA ASN A 324 4.69 -3.11 -3.24
C ASN A 324 5.98 -2.35 -2.94
N GLY A 325 6.71 -2.74 -1.89
CA GLY A 325 8.01 -2.18 -1.59
C GLY A 325 9.02 -2.45 -2.70
N LEU A 326 9.06 -3.68 -3.23
CA LEU A 326 9.91 -4.05 -4.36
C LEU A 326 9.59 -3.23 -5.62
N ALA A 327 8.31 -2.96 -5.90
CA ALA A 327 7.90 -2.13 -7.04
C ALA A 327 8.30 -0.65 -6.89
N GLN A 328 8.40 -0.15 -5.67
CA GLN A 328 8.88 1.21 -5.39
C GLN A 328 10.39 1.33 -5.64
N GLU A 329 11.18 0.35 -5.18
CA GLU A 329 12.63 0.33 -5.40
C GLU A 329 12.97 0.29 -6.90
N THR A 330 12.24 -0.50 -7.70
CA THR A 330 12.41 -0.53 -9.16
C THR A 330 12.08 0.81 -9.82
N SER A 331 11.11 1.56 -9.32
CA SER A 331 10.74 2.87 -9.87
C SER A 331 11.75 3.96 -9.50
N SER A 332 12.31 3.90 -8.31
CA SER A 332 13.34 4.85 -7.84
C SER A 332 14.63 4.73 -8.64
N ALA A 333 15.03 3.51 -8.97
CA ALA A 333 16.19 3.25 -9.83
C ALA A 333 16.01 3.83 -11.25
N GLU A 334 14.81 3.72 -11.83
CA GLU A 334 14.49 4.32 -13.15
C GLU A 334 14.50 5.86 -13.13
N ASP A 335 14.11 6.48 -12.02
CA ASP A 335 14.05 7.95 -11.88
C ASP A 335 15.42 8.54 -11.54
N GLU A 336 16.26 7.84 -10.76
CA GLU A 336 17.65 8.27 -10.49
C GLU A 336 18.52 8.18 -11.74
N GLU A 337 18.43 7.12 -12.54
CA GLU A 337 19.16 7.00 -13.80
C GLU A 337 18.75 8.07 -14.84
N LYS A 338 17.46 8.42 -14.91
CA LYS A 338 16.99 9.54 -15.75
C LYS A 338 17.51 10.88 -15.27
N SER A 339 17.69 11.04 -13.95
CA SER A 339 18.27 12.25 -13.36
C SER A 339 19.76 12.36 -13.64
N ASP A 340 20.50 11.25 -13.55
CA ASP A 340 21.94 11.22 -13.81
C ASP A 340 22.24 11.36 -15.31
N ALA A 341 21.48 10.71 -16.19
CA ALA A 341 21.58 10.89 -17.64
C ALA A 341 21.25 12.33 -18.07
N ALA A 342 20.27 12.98 -17.42
CA ALA A 342 19.96 14.38 -17.65
C ALA A 342 21.03 15.33 -17.07
N ALA A 343 21.72 14.92 -15.99
CA ALA A 343 22.82 15.67 -15.40
C ALA A 343 24.12 15.52 -16.22
N GLU A 344 24.40 14.36 -16.79
CA GLU A 344 25.52 14.17 -17.73
C GLU A 344 25.32 14.94 -19.03
N ASP A 345 24.13 14.89 -19.64
CA ASP A 345 23.79 15.75 -20.81
C ASP A 345 23.88 17.25 -20.49
N ALA A 346 23.51 17.65 -19.26
CA ALA A 346 23.65 19.02 -18.81
C ALA A 346 25.13 19.43 -18.54
N SER A 347 25.96 18.48 -18.07
CA SER A 347 27.40 18.73 -17.83
C SER A 347 28.21 18.75 -19.11
N GLU A 348 27.87 17.94 -20.10
CA GLU A 348 28.46 18.04 -21.45
C GLU A 348 28.04 19.32 -22.16
N ALA A 349 26.84 19.86 -21.90
CA ALA A 349 26.38 21.13 -22.43
C ALA A 349 27.12 22.36 -21.84
N HIS A 350 27.70 22.24 -20.65
CA HIS A 350 28.46 23.34 -19.99
C HIS A 350 29.96 23.32 -20.24
N GLY A 351 30.50 22.24 -20.82
CA GLY A 351 31.95 22.10 -21.11
C GLY A 351 32.37 22.45 -22.54
N ALA A 352 31.48 22.72 -23.46
CA ALA A 352 31.79 22.95 -24.85
C ALA A 352 31.63 24.43 -25.22
N ASN A 353 32.72 25.14 -25.14
CA ASN A 353 32.97 26.45 -25.68
C ASN A 353 32.33 26.65 -27.10
N GLY A 354 31.21 27.38 -27.16
CA GLY A 354 30.77 28.11 -28.39
C GLY A 354 30.40 27.31 -29.64
N ARG A 355 30.11 26.02 -29.54
CA ARG A 355 29.65 25.23 -30.71
C ARG A 355 28.12 25.16 -30.73
N GLN A 356 27.50 25.98 -31.58
CA GLN A 356 26.07 25.81 -31.90
C GLN A 356 25.89 24.62 -32.85
N ARG A 357 24.93 23.77 -32.54
CA ARG A 357 24.45 22.73 -33.47
C ARG A 357 23.63 23.40 -34.56
N LEU A 358 24.04 23.21 -35.82
CA LEU A 358 23.37 23.77 -37.00
C LEU A 358 22.85 22.62 -37.85
N LEU A 359 21.56 22.62 -38.16
CA LEU A 359 20.97 21.71 -39.13
C LEU A 359 21.14 22.32 -40.52
N LEU A 360 21.87 21.65 -41.41
CA LEU A 360 22.00 22.05 -42.81
C LEU A 360 20.82 21.50 -43.61
N VAL A 361 19.94 22.38 -44.07
CA VAL A 361 18.77 22.04 -44.87
C VAL A 361 18.91 22.57 -46.29
N ARG A 362 18.72 21.72 -47.31
CA ARG A 362 18.55 22.13 -48.70
C ARG A 362 17.06 22.27 -49.00
N ALA A 363 16.58 23.49 -49.11
CA ALA A 363 15.21 23.77 -49.50
C ALA A 363 15.22 24.60 -50.79
N GLY A 364 15.05 23.96 -51.94
CA GLY A 364 14.72 24.61 -53.21
C GLY A 364 15.80 25.46 -53.90
N GLY A 365 17.10 25.33 -53.56
CA GLY A 365 18.21 26.02 -54.17
C GLY A 365 19.54 25.28 -54.01
N GLU A 366 20.56 25.65 -54.77
CA GLU A 366 21.88 24.97 -54.78
C GLU A 366 22.72 25.20 -53.51
N GLU A 367 22.39 26.20 -52.68
CA GLU A 367 23.13 26.50 -51.46
C GLU A 367 22.44 25.97 -50.21
N PRO A 368 23.16 25.23 -49.32
CA PRO A 368 22.62 24.77 -48.06
C PRO A 368 22.45 25.93 -47.08
N LYS A 369 21.30 25.99 -46.38
CA LYS A 369 21.04 26.94 -45.31
C LYS A 369 21.22 26.25 -43.97
N ALA A 370 21.97 26.87 -43.05
CA ALA A 370 22.16 26.41 -41.69
C ALA A 370 21.12 27.06 -40.78
N VAL A 371 20.39 26.22 -40.07
CA VAL A 371 19.38 26.64 -39.08
C VAL A 371 19.84 26.17 -37.68
N PRO A 372 19.90 27.04 -36.66
CA PRO A 372 20.20 26.63 -35.30
C PRO A 372 19.13 25.67 -34.78
N VAL A 373 19.56 24.58 -34.13
CA VAL A 373 18.68 23.59 -33.49
C VAL A 373 18.90 23.65 -31.99
#